data_78a94392502d02577e6ddae4ebc49f0f
#
_entry.id   78a94392502d02577e6ddae4ebc49f0f
#
_cell.length_a   1.000
_cell.length_b   1.000
_cell.length_c   1.000
_cell.angle_alpha   90.00
_cell.angle_beta   90.00
_cell.angle_gamma   90.00
#
_symmetry.space_group_name_H-M   'P 1'
#
loop_
_entity.id
_entity.type
_entity.pdbx_description
1 polymer ?
#
loop_
_entity_poly.entity_id
_entity_poly.type
_entity_poly.pdbx_seq_one_letter_code
_entity_poly.pdbx_strand_id
1 'polypeptide(L)'
;MAFKFSLATVLRVRESIERREERALQAIQMEMARIVRQIEELNAAIARAQSERNEALRQTMPAAHLQAMLAQTQAEMATVKTLRGTLQGLEERRLKQLKVYQAAHRDHETMIGMRNEQRDAYLREQARMEQKYLDDIFVARRQRG
;
A
#
# COMPACT_ATOMS: atom_id res chain seq x y z
N MET A 1 8.81 5.79 -38.43
CA MET A 1 8.02 6.44 -37.39
C MET A 1 8.12 5.69 -36.09
N ALA A 2 8.19 6.40 -34.99
CA ALA A 2 8.19 5.76 -33.67
C ALA A 2 6.77 5.32 -33.29
N PHE A 3 6.68 4.24 -32.53
CA PHE A 3 5.40 3.78 -31.99
C PHE A 3 4.83 4.80 -31.01
N LYS A 4 3.55 5.08 -31.14
CA LYS A 4 2.80 5.92 -30.20
C LYS A 4 1.55 5.18 -29.74
N PHE A 5 1.40 5.04 -28.43
CA PHE A 5 0.20 4.45 -27.84
C PHE A 5 -0.92 5.50 -27.83
N SER A 6 -2.05 5.20 -28.48
CA SER A 6 -3.19 6.11 -28.59
C SER A 6 -3.82 6.49 -27.25
N LEU A 7 -3.70 5.61 -26.25
CA LEU A 7 -4.23 5.82 -24.89
C LEU A 7 -3.14 6.17 -23.87
N ALA A 8 -2.01 6.75 -24.31
CA ALA A 8 -0.89 7.09 -23.44
C ALA A 8 -1.29 8.03 -22.28
N THR A 9 -2.19 8.98 -22.55
CA THR A 9 -2.71 9.88 -21.52
C THR A 9 -3.53 9.12 -20.48
N VAL A 10 -4.39 8.18 -20.93
CA VAL A 10 -5.18 7.32 -20.03
C VAL A 10 -4.27 6.43 -19.19
N LEU A 11 -3.22 5.87 -19.79
CA LEU A 11 -2.22 5.07 -19.06
C LEU A 11 -1.58 5.87 -17.93
N ARG A 12 -1.17 7.12 -18.20
CA ARG A 12 -0.58 8.01 -17.17
C ARG A 12 -1.56 8.34 -16.05
N VAL A 13 -2.83 8.56 -16.40
CA VAL A 13 -3.89 8.80 -15.41
C VAL A 13 -4.09 7.57 -14.53
N ARG A 14 -4.15 6.37 -15.11
CA ARG A 14 -4.28 5.12 -14.36
C ARG A 14 -3.10 4.87 -13.44
N GLU A 15 -1.90 5.13 -13.90
CA GLU A 15 -0.68 5.04 -13.08
C GLU A 15 -0.73 6.03 -11.90
N SER A 16 -1.16 7.25 -12.15
CA SER A 16 -1.30 8.29 -11.11
C SER A 16 -2.34 7.90 -10.06
N ILE A 17 -3.47 7.34 -10.48
CA ILE A 17 -4.52 6.84 -9.57
C ILE A 17 -3.98 5.70 -8.71
N GLU A 18 -3.28 4.73 -9.31
CA GLU A 18 -2.68 3.61 -8.58
C GLU A 18 -1.72 4.12 -7.49
N ARG A 19 -0.83 5.05 -7.83
CA ARG A 19 0.12 5.64 -6.87
C ARG A 19 -0.58 6.38 -5.74
N ARG A 20 -1.66 7.11 -6.06
CA ARG A 20 -2.46 7.80 -5.04
C ARG A 20 -3.09 6.82 -4.07
N GLU A 21 -3.67 5.75 -4.58
CA GLU A 21 -4.33 4.74 -3.74
C GLU A 21 -3.32 3.92 -2.94
N GLU A 22 -2.14 3.67 -3.49
CA GLU A 22 -1.02 3.05 -2.78
C GLU A 22 -0.56 3.91 -1.60
N ARG A 23 -0.41 5.22 -1.80
CA ARG A 23 -0.04 6.16 -0.73
C ARG A 23 -1.09 6.21 0.37
N ALA A 24 -2.37 6.19 -0.02
CA ALA A 24 -3.47 6.15 0.95
C ALA A 24 -3.42 4.89 1.80
N LEU A 25 -3.14 3.74 1.20
CA LEU A 25 -2.96 2.47 1.91
C LEU A 25 -1.77 2.53 2.86
N GLN A 26 -0.63 3.04 2.40
CA GLN A 26 0.58 3.20 3.22
C GLN A 26 0.34 4.11 4.41
N ALA A 27 -0.41 5.21 4.22
CA ALA A 27 -0.74 6.13 5.31
C ALA A 27 -1.56 5.45 6.40
N ILE A 28 -2.52 4.61 6.03
CA ILE A 28 -3.31 3.82 6.98
C ILE A 28 -2.42 2.84 7.73
N GLN A 29 -1.53 2.13 7.03
CA GLN A 29 -0.60 1.15 7.63
C GLN A 29 0.37 1.83 8.61
N MET A 30 0.86 3.02 8.29
CA MET A 30 1.74 3.79 9.18
C MET A 30 1.00 4.23 10.45
N GLU A 31 -0.25 4.66 10.32
CA GLU A 31 -1.09 5.03 11.46
C GLU A 31 -1.37 3.82 12.35
N MET A 32 -1.66 2.66 11.76
CA MET A 32 -1.83 1.40 12.50
C MET A 32 -0.57 1.04 13.28
N ALA A 33 0.59 1.15 12.66
CA ALA A 33 1.88 0.86 13.31
C ALA A 33 2.12 1.81 14.49
N ARG A 34 1.75 3.08 14.35
CA ARG A 34 1.84 4.06 15.43
C ARG A 34 0.96 3.68 16.62
N ILE A 35 -0.27 3.27 16.36
CA ILE A 35 -1.22 2.84 17.39
C ILE A 35 -0.72 1.58 18.09
N VAL A 36 -0.21 0.61 17.35
CA VAL A 36 0.36 -0.63 17.92
C VAL A 36 1.51 -0.31 18.87
N ARG A 37 2.41 0.61 18.49
CA ARG A 37 3.51 1.04 19.37
C ARG A 37 3.01 1.71 20.64
N GLN A 38 1.99 2.54 20.54
CA GLN A 38 1.37 3.18 21.72
C GLN A 38 0.78 2.14 22.67
N ILE A 39 0.10 1.12 22.13
CA ILE A 39 -0.44 0.01 22.94
C ILE A 39 0.68 -0.74 23.64
N GLU A 40 1.76 -1.06 22.93
CA GLU A 40 2.92 -1.76 23.50
C GLU A 40 3.57 -0.94 24.62
N GLU A 41 3.75 0.36 24.44
CA GLU A 41 4.29 1.27 25.44
C GLU A 41 3.41 1.33 26.69
N LEU A 42 2.08 1.43 26.50
CA LEU A 42 1.13 1.45 27.61
C LEU A 42 1.11 0.10 28.34
N ASN A 43 1.13 -1.01 27.63
CA ASN A 43 1.18 -2.35 28.24
C ASN A 43 2.46 -2.53 29.06
N ALA A 44 3.59 -2.03 28.56
CA ALA A 44 4.85 -2.05 29.29
C ALA A 44 4.79 -1.18 30.56
N ALA A 45 4.16 0.00 30.46
CA ALA A 45 3.95 0.88 31.61
C ALA A 45 3.04 0.24 32.67
N ILE A 46 1.96 -0.42 32.24
CA ILE A 46 1.05 -1.16 33.12
C ILE A 46 1.80 -2.27 33.85
N ALA A 47 2.62 -3.05 33.13
CA ALA A 47 3.40 -4.12 33.71
C ALA A 47 4.41 -3.62 34.75
N ARG A 48 5.10 -2.51 34.45
CA ARG A 48 6.02 -1.86 35.40
C ARG A 48 5.28 -1.34 36.63
N ALA A 49 4.13 -0.71 36.46
CA ALA A 49 3.32 -0.21 37.55
C ALA A 49 2.83 -1.35 38.46
N GLN A 50 2.43 -2.47 37.87
CA GLN A 50 2.05 -3.69 38.66
C GLN A 50 3.22 -4.21 39.47
N SER A 51 4.40 -4.30 38.87
CA SER A 51 5.63 -4.77 39.55
C SER A 51 6.01 -3.82 40.70
N GLU A 52 6.01 -2.52 40.47
CA GLU A 52 6.30 -1.49 41.47
C GLU A 52 5.27 -1.53 42.62
N ARG A 53 4.00 -1.71 42.31
CA ARG A 53 2.94 -1.83 43.31
C ARG A 53 3.14 -3.09 44.18
N ASN A 54 3.46 -4.23 43.56
CA ASN A 54 3.71 -5.46 44.29
C ASN A 54 4.92 -5.34 45.22
N GLU A 55 5.96 -4.66 44.79
CA GLU A 55 7.13 -4.38 45.60
C GLU A 55 6.80 -3.43 46.77
N ALA A 56 6.01 -2.35 46.48
CA ALA A 56 5.58 -1.40 47.49
C ALA A 56 4.65 -2.02 48.54
N LEU A 57 3.84 -3.01 48.17
CA LEU A 57 2.95 -3.72 49.09
C LEU A 57 3.70 -4.60 50.09
N ARG A 58 4.97 -4.93 49.84
CA ARG A 58 5.85 -5.63 50.82
C ARG A 58 6.30 -4.70 51.91
N GLN A 59 6.18 -3.39 51.71
CA GLN A 59 6.48 -2.34 52.68
C GLN A 59 5.20 -1.65 53.10
N THR A 60 5.20 -0.87 54.18
CA THR A 60 4.05 -0.08 54.60
C THR A 60 3.79 1.05 53.64
N MET A 61 2.58 1.10 53.04
CA MET A 61 2.19 2.11 52.08
C MET A 61 0.89 2.76 52.53
N PRO A 62 0.77 4.12 52.42
CA PRO A 62 -0.51 4.81 52.66
C PRO A 62 -1.60 4.34 51.67
N ALA A 63 -2.81 4.12 52.15
CA ALA A 63 -3.94 3.67 51.33
C ALA A 63 -4.24 4.63 50.19
N ALA A 64 -4.11 5.93 50.42
CA ALA A 64 -4.32 6.96 49.40
C ALA A 64 -3.31 6.82 48.22
N HIS A 65 -2.07 6.52 48.52
CA HIS A 65 -1.04 6.26 47.52
C HIS A 65 -1.34 5.03 46.66
N LEU A 66 -1.76 3.94 47.31
CA LEU A 66 -2.18 2.71 46.62
C LEU A 66 -3.38 2.96 45.70
N GLN A 67 -4.39 3.72 46.18
CA GLN A 67 -5.54 4.08 45.36
C GLN A 67 -5.16 4.92 44.13
N ALA A 68 -4.23 5.84 44.29
CA ALA A 68 -3.72 6.64 43.16
C ALA A 68 -3.01 5.76 42.11
N MET A 69 -2.19 4.81 42.54
CA MET A 69 -1.51 3.87 41.64
C MET A 69 -2.51 3.00 40.86
N LEU A 70 -3.53 2.49 41.56
CA LEU A 70 -4.59 1.69 40.94
C LEU A 70 -5.41 2.50 39.94
N ALA A 71 -5.77 3.75 40.30
CA ALA A 71 -6.51 4.63 39.41
C ALA A 71 -5.73 4.93 38.13
N GLN A 72 -4.44 5.18 38.22
CA GLN A 72 -3.58 5.39 37.05
C GLN A 72 -3.52 4.15 36.14
N THR A 73 -3.34 2.98 36.72
CA THR A 73 -3.34 1.72 35.96
C THR A 73 -4.68 1.50 35.25
N GLN A 74 -5.79 1.76 35.91
CA GLN A 74 -7.12 1.65 35.31
C GLN A 74 -7.30 2.64 34.14
N ALA A 75 -6.80 3.88 34.28
CA ALA A 75 -6.84 4.88 33.22
C ALA A 75 -6.00 4.43 32.01
N GLU A 76 -4.83 3.87 32.22
CA GLU A 76 -3.98 3.34 31.17
C GLU A 76 -4.62 2.15 30.45
N MET A 77 -5.24 1.24 31.21
CA MET A 77 -5.99 0.12 30.65
C MET A 77 -7.18 0.58 29.80
N ALA A 78 -7.90 1.61 30.24
CA ALA A 78 -8.99 2.20 29.48
C ALA A 78 -8.48 2.84 28.17
N THR A 79 -7.33 3.49 28.21
CA THR A 79 -6.67 4.05 27.01
C THR A 79 -6.28 2.93 26.05
N VAL A 80 -5.73 1.83 26.52
CA VAL A 80 -5.41 0.66 25.67
C VAL A 80 -6.66 0.12 24.99
N LYS A 81 -7.77 0.02 25.74
CA LYS A 81 -9.05 -0.43 25.16
C LYS A 81 -9.53 0.50 24.04
N THR A 82 -9.45 1.83 24.25
CA THR A 82 -9.80 2.82 23.26
C THR A 82 -8.91 2.71 22.02
N LEU A 83 -7.60 2.55 22.22
CA LEU A 83 -6.64 2.40 21.11
C LEU A 83 -6.88 1.12 20.31
N ARG A 84 -7.25 0.02 20.98
CA ARG A 84 -7.63 -1.22 20.28
C ARG A 84 -8.87 -1.03 19.41
N GLY A 85 -9.85 -0.28 19.88
CA GLY A 85 -11.03 0.10 19.09
C GLY A 85 -10.66 0.92 17.85
N THR A 86 -9.78 1.91 18.03
CA THR A 86 -9.23 2.71 16.93
C THR A 86 -8.48 1.83 15.92
N LEU A 87 -7.66 0.91 16.41
CA LEU A 87 -6.92 -0.04 15.56
C LEU A 87 -7.86 -0.91 14.74
N GLN A 88 -8.95 -1.39 15.33
CA GLN A 88 -9.96 -2.18 14.63
C GLN A 88 -10.63 -1.36 13.51
N GLY A 89 -10.98 -0.10 13.78
CA GLY A 89 -11.52 0.81 12.77
C GLY A 89 -10.54 1.07 11.63
N LEU A 90 -9.26 1.22 11.94
CA LEU A 90 -8.19 1.38 10.94
C LEU A 90 -8.02 0.10 10.11
N GLU A 91 -8.13 -1.07 10.70
CA GLU A 91 -8.08 -2.36 9.97
C GLU A 91 -9.22 -2.47 8.97
N GLU A 92 -10.42 -2.08 9.34
CA GLU A 92 -11.56 -2.03 8.41
C GLU A 92 -11.30 -1.08 7.24
N ARG A 93 -10.75 0.11 7.54
CA ARG A 93 -10.36 1.09 6.52
C ARG A 93 -9.25 0.54 5.62
N ARG A 94 -8.27 -0.16 6.19
CA ARG A 94 -7.19 -0.80 5.43
C ARG A 94 -7.74 -1.81 4.42
N LEU A 95 -8.67 -2.66 4.85
CA LEU A 95 -9.30 -3.67 3.97
C LEU A 95 -10.05 -3.02 2.81
N LYS A 96 -10.80 -1.94 3.08
CA LYS A 96 -11.49 -1.19 2.03
C LYS A 96 -10.51 -0.54 1.06
N GLN A 97 -9.47 0.12 1.60
CA GLN A 97 -8.45 0.79 0.77
C GLN A 97 -7.64 -0.21 -0.04
N LEU A 98 -7.38 -1.40 0.50
CA LEU A 98 -6.70 -2.48 -0.22
C LEU A 98 -7.48 -2.87 -1.49
N LYS A 99 -8.80 -2.99 -1.39
CA LYS A 99 -9.66 -3.27 -2.56
C LYS A 99 -9.60 -2.17 -3.59
N VAL A 100 -9.61 -0.91 -3.16
CA VAL A 100 -9.50 0.26 -4.05
C VAL A 100 -8.15 0.25 -4.76
N TYR A 101 -7.06 0.01 -4.03
CA TYR A 101 -5.72 -0.10 -4.61
C TYR A 101 -5.63 -1.26 -5.61
N GLN A 102 -6.15 -2.42 -5.26
CA GLN A 102 -6.13 -3.59 -6.16
C GLN A 102 -6.90 -3.33 -7.46
N ALA A 103 -8.04 -2.63 -7.38
CA ALA A 103 -8.79 -2.23 -8.57
C ALA A 103 -7.99 -1.25 -9.44
N ALA A 104 -7.35 -0.24 -8.83
CA ALA A 104 -6.50 0.72 -9.53
C ALA A 104 -5.29 0.03 -10.17
N HIS A 105 -4.68 -0.92 -9.48
CA HIS A 105 -3.57 -1.72 -10.01
C HIS A 105 -4.00 -2.54 -11.22
N ARG A 106 -5.14 -3.22 -11.16
CA ARG A 106 -5.68 -3.99 -12.30
C ARG A 106 -5.96 -3.09 -13.50
N ASP A 107 -6.56 -1.92 -13.28
CA ASP A 107 -6.84 -0.98 -14.36
C ASP A 107 -5.54 -0.51 -15.04
N HIS A 108 -4.51 -0.23 -14.26
CA HIS A 108 -3.19 0.15 -14.77
C HIS A 108 -2.54 -1.02 -15.55
N GLU A 109 -2.57 -2.23 -14.99
CA GLU A 109 -2.04 -3.43 -15.65
C GLU A 109 -2.75 -3.72 -16.98
N THR A 110 -4.07 -3.54 -17.03
CA THR A 110 -4.86 -3.68 -18.26
C THR A 110 -4.37 -2.70 -19.34
N MET A 111 -4.12 -1.45 -18.97
CA MET A 111 -3.61 -0.43 -19.91
C MET A 111 -2.20 -0.75 -20.39
N ILE A 112 -1.33 -1.27 -19.51
CA ILE A 112 0.01 -1.73 -19.89
C ILE A 112 -0.09 -2.89 -20.88
N GLY A 113 -0.98 -3.85 -20.64
CA GLY A 113 -1.24 -4.97 -21.54
C GLY A 113 -1.67 -4.50 -22.93
N MET A 114 -2.61 -3.57 -22.99
CA MET A 114 -3.08 -2.98 -24.27
C MET A 114 -1.95 -2.28 -25.02
N ARG A 115 -1.12 -1.50 -24.29
CA ARG A 115 0.04 -0.84 -24.89
C ARG A 115 1.02 -1.86 -25.48
N ASN A 116 1.31 -2.91 -24.74
CA ASN A 116 2.24 -3.96 -25.18
C ASN A 116 1.70 -4.69 -26.40
N GLU A 117 0.41 -5.01 -26.44
CA GLU A 117 -0.23 -5.66 -27.60
C GLU A 117 -0.18 -4.77 -28.84
N GLN A 118 -0.49 -3.48 -28.69
CA GLN A 118 -0.43 -2.53 -29.79
C GLN A 118 1.01 -2.34 -30.29
N ARG A 119 1.96 -2.27 -29.38
CA ARG A 119 3.38 -2.19 -29.75
C ARG A 119 3.83 -3.42 -30.52
N ASP A 120 3.47 -4.61 -30.05
CA ASP A 120 3.83 -5.86 -30.73
C ASP A 120 3.20 -5.95 -32.12
N ALA A 121 1.95 -5.54 -32.25
CA ALA A 121 1.26 -5.45 -33.54
C ALA A 121 1.95 -4.45 -34.48
N TYR A 122 2.35 -3.30 -33.97
CA TYR A 122 3.10 -2.29 -34.73
C TYR A 122 4.44 -2.84 -35.22
N LEU A 123 5.20 -3.51 -34.35
CA LEU A 123 6.50 -4.11 -34.69
C LEU A 123 6.35 -5.19 -35.75
N ARG A 124 5.32 -6.04 -35.64
CA ARG A 124 5.02 -7.07 -36.65
C ARG A 124 4.69 -6.44 -38.01
N GLU A 125 3.90 -5.40 -38.00
CA GLU A 125 3.55 -4.70 -39.26
C GLU A 125 4.77 -4.02 -39.87
N GLN A 126 5.65 -3.42 -39.09
CA GLN A 126 6.91 -2.84 -39.57
C GLN A 126 7.80 -3.93 -40.20
N ALA A 127 7.95 -5.05 -39.54
CA ALA A 127 8.72 -6.18 -40.07
C ALA A 127 8.14 -6.70 -41.39
N ARG A 128 6.83 -6.79 -41.48
CA ARG A 128 6.13 -7.20 -42.70
C ARG A 128 6.37 -6.22 -43.83
N MET A 129 6.31 -4.93 -43.58
CA MET A 129 6.55 -3.87 -44.58
C MET A 129 7.99 -3.87 -45.06
N GLU A 130 8.95 -4.07 -44.14
CA GLU A 130 10.37 -4.20 -44.51
C GLU A 130 10.62 -5.42 -45.38
N GLN A 131 10.03 -6.55 -45.02
CA GLN A 131 10.15 -7.77 -45.83
C GLN A 131 9.58 -7.57 -47.23
N LYS A 132 8.41 -6.96 -47.32
CA LYS A 132 7.80 -6.66 -48.61
C LYS A 132 8.68 -5.71 -49.46
N TYR A 133 9.26 -4.71 -48.83
CA TYR A 133 10.17 -3.78 -49.55
C TYR A 133 11.41 -4.51 -50.05
N LEU A 134 12.01 -5.40 -49.26
CA LEU A 134 13.14 -6.20 -49.68
C LEU A 134 12.77 -7.15 -50.84
N ASP A 135 11.61 -7.79 -50.74
CA ASP A 135 11.11 -8.67 -51.83
C ASP A 135 10.88 -7.91 -53.10
N ASP A 136 10.33 -6.70 -53.07
CA ASP A 136 10.13 -5.85 -54.22
C ASP A 136 11.45 -5.43 -54.87
N ILE A 137 12.45 -5.07 -54.06
CA ILE A 137 13.81 -4.78 -54.55
C ILE A 137 14.43 -6.02 -55.24
N PHE A 138 14.30 -7.18 -54.62
CA PHE A 138 14.84 -8.44 -55.13
C PHE A 138 14.20 -8.77 -56.49
N VAL A 139 12.87 -8.64 -56.62
CA VAL A 139 12.14 -8.87 -57.84
C VAL A 139 12.58 -7.89 -58.94
N ALA A 140 12.71 -6.60 -58.57
CA ALA A 140 13.15 -5.54 -59.50
C ALA A 140 14.57 -5.82 -60.04
N ARG A 141 15.49 -6.27 -59.18
CA ARG A 141 16.86 -6.66 -59.58
C ARG A 141 16.86 -7.87 -60.49
N ARG A 142 16.01 -8.85 -60.21
CA ARG A 142 15.89 -10.06 -61.02
C ARG A 142 15.36 -9.76 -62.43
N GLN A 143 14.44 -8.81 -62.54
CA GLN A 143 13.89 -8.37 -63.84
C GLN A 143 14.90 -7.55 -64.68
N ARG A 144 15.84 -6.87 -64.04
CA ARG A 144 16.89 -6.09 -64.73
C ARG A 144 18.11 -6.93 -65.12
N GLY A 145 18.27 -8.06 -64.52
CA GLY A 145 19.32 -9.03 -64.88
C GLY A 145 18.84 -9.93 -65.99
#